data_e32930463f09aca056ab2b7105e175dd
#
_entry.id   e32930463f09aca056ab2b7105e175dd
#
_cell.length_a   1.000
_cell.length_b   1.000
_cell.length_c   1.000
_cell.angle_alpha   90.00
_cell.angle_beta   90.00
_cell.angle_gamma   90.00
#
_symmetry.space_group_name_H-M   'P 1'
#
loop_
_entity.id
_entity.type
_entity.pdbx_description
1 polymer ?
#
loop_
_entity_poly.entity_id
_entity_poly.type
_entity_poly.pdbx_seq_one_letter_code
_entity_poly.pdbx_strand_id
1 'polypeptide(L)'
;MRNTGARVHLCRISSAAGIELVRAAKKEGLPLTCDVGAHYLHLTDHDIGFFDSNARLSPPLRSQRDRDALRAGLLDGTVDAICSDHAPVDDDEKLMPFAEASPGATGLELLLSLALKWAEEDIDAKAGPVARALAKITVDAARVAGLPAGKLSVGSVADLCIFDPAARWKVEAKALASQGKHTPFLGYELGARVMATVVSGRLAYLRGA
;
A
#
# COMPACT_ATOMS: atom_id res chain seq x y z
N MET A 1 -2.80 -11.75 22.97
CA MET A 1 -1.48 -12.30 22.70
C MET A 1 -0.79 -12.80 23.97
N ARG A 2 -0.46 -11.95 24.95
CA ARG A 2 0.26 -12.39 26.18
C ARG A 2 -0.40 -13.55 26.91
N ASN A 3 -1.72 -13.55 27.01
CA ASN A 3 -2.49 -14.56 27.77
C ASN A 3 -2.90 -15.78 26.93
N THR A 4 -2.97 -15.66 25.61
CA THR A 4 -3.57 -16.69 24.75
C THR A 4 -2.61 -17.29 23.73
N GLY A 5 -1.42 -16.66 23.51
CA GLY A 5 -0.51 -17.02 22.43
C GLY A 5 -1.05 -16.75 21.00
N ALA A 6 -2.21 -16.10 20.89
CA ALA A 6 -2.83 -15.86 19.59
C ALA A 6 -1.94 -15.01 18.68
N ARG A 7 -1.77 -15.43 17.44
CA ARG A 7 -1.16 -14.64 16.38
C ARG A 7 -2.12 -13.52 15.98
N VAL A 8 -1.65 -12.28 15.94
CA VAL A 8 -2.47 -11.10 15.63
C VAL A 8 -1.82 -10.30 14.49
N HIS A 9 -2.63 -9.80 13.57
CA HIS A 9 -2.22 -8.83 12.58
C HIS A 9 -2.99 -7.52 12.78
N LEU A 10 -2.28 -6.41 12.87
CA LEU A 10 -2.86 -5.07 12.98
C LEU A 10 -2.84 -4.41 11.60
N CYS A 11 -4.03 -4.21 11.04
CA CYS A 11 -4.17 -3.58 9.74
C CYS A 11 -4.08 -2.05 9.83
N ARG A 12 -3.42 -1.44 8.87
CA ARG A 12 -3.44 -0.01 8.60
C ARG A 12 -2.98 0.85 9.78
N ILE A 13 -1.80 0.54 10.32
CA ILE A 13 -1.15 1.43 11.29
C ILE A 13 -0.91 2.78 10.62
N SER A 14 -1.31 3.86 11.28
CA SER A 14 -1.27 5.21 10.71
C SER A 14 -0.55 6.25 11.57
N SER A 15 0.07 5.86 12.70
CA SER A 15 0.69 6.83 13.61
C SER A 15 2.04 6.37 14.16
N ALA A 16 2.91 7.33 14.48
CA ALA A 16 4.19 7.08 15.14
C ALA A 16 4.01 6.33 16.48
N ALA A 17 3.01 6.71 17.27
CA ALA A 17 2.71 6.03 18.53
C ALA A 17 2.33 4.56 18.30
N GLY A 18 1.56 4.25 17.25
CA GLY A 18 1.22 2.89 16.87
C GLY A 18 2.47 2.08 16.50
N ILE A 19 3.40 2.67 15.74
CA ILE A 19 4.69 2.03 15.39
C ILE A 19 5.50 1.70 16.64
N GLU A 20 5.60 2.60 17.60
CA GLU A 20 6.33 2.34 18.85
C GLU A 20 5.72 1.19 19.66
N LEU A 21 4.39 1.12 19.74
CA LEU A 21 3.70 0.01 20.41
C LEU A 21 3.95 -1.33 19.70
N VAL A 22 3.90 -1.36 18.36
CA VAL A 22 4.22 -2.56 17.58
C VAL A 22 5.68 -2.97 17.80
N ARG A 23 6.60 -2.02 17.76
CA ARG A 23 8.04 -2.26 17.98
C ARG A 23 8.29 -2.86 19.36
N ALA A 24 7.68 -2.31 20.40
CA ALA A 24 7.77 -2.83 21.76
C ALA A 24 7.21 -4.25 21.86
N ALA A 25 6.03 -4.50 21.28
CA ALA A 25 5.40 -5.83 21.29
C ALA A 25 6.26 -6.88 20.56
N LYS A 26 6.86 -6.53 19.42
CA LYS A 26 7.78 -7.41 18.68
C LYS A 26 9.06 -7.69 19.48
N LYS A 27 9.61 -6.69 20.18
CA LYS A 27 10.77 -6.89 21.08
C LYS A 27 10.48 -7.84 22.24
N GLU A 28 9.24 -7.89 22.72
CA GLU A 28 8.77 -8.86 23.70
C GLU A 28 8.60 -10.28 23.13
N GLY A 29 8.78 -10.47 21.82
CA GLY A 29 8.56 -11.75 21.14
C GLY A 29 7.09 -12.10 20.93
N LEU A 30 6.17 -11.14 21.03
CA LEU A 30 4.75 -11.39 20.78
C LEU A 30 4.50 -11.71 19.30
N PRO A 31 3.61 -12.67 18.99
CA PRO A 31 3.30 -13.08 17.61
C PRO A 31 2.43 -12.03 16.91
N LEU A 32 3.00 -10.86 16.65
CA LEU A 32 2.36 -9.69 16.10
C LEU A 32 2.97 -9.34 14.74
N THR A 33 2.11 -9.07 13.77
CA THR A 33 2.46 -8.45 12.49
C THR A 33 1.58 -7.23 12.25
N CYS A 34 2.00 -6.32 11.35
CA CYS A 34 1.18 -5.20 10.94
C CYS A 34 1.45 -4.77 9.51
N ASP A 35 0.51 -4.04 8.93
CA ASP A 35 0.65 -3.37 7.66
C ASP A 35 0.40 -1.85 7.74
N VAL A 36 0.69 -1.18 6.65
CA VAL A 36 0.42 0.24 6.42
C VAL A 36 -0.23 0.41 5.04
N GLY A 37 -1.21 1.29 4.94
CA GLY A 37 -1.77 1.65 3.64
C GLY A 37 -0.80 2.48 2.80
N ALA A 38 -0.72 2.21 1.51
CA ALA A 38 0.21 2.88 0.59
C ALA A 38 0.04 4.42 0.58
N HIS A 39 -1.17 4.91 0.77
CA HIS A 39 -1.47 6.35 0.84
C HIS A 39 -0.67 7.06 1.93
N TYR A 40 -0.55 6.45 3.12
CA TYR A 40 0.06 7.05 4.31
C TYR A 40 1.60 7.13 4.23
N LEU A 41 2.20 6.52 3.22
CA LEU A 41 3.64 6.63 2.97
C LEU A 41 4.02 7.90 2.20
N HIS A 42 3.03 8.58 1.61
CA HIS A 42 3.24 9.74 0.73
C HIS A 42 2.50 10.98 1.17
N LEU A 43 1.30 10.81 1.75
CA LEU A 43 0.40 11.89 2.09
C LEU A 43 0.39 12.18 3.59
N THR A 44 0.12 13.43 3.93
CA THR A 44 -0.04 13.95 5.28
C THR A 44 -1.36 14.71 5.42
N ASP A 45 -1.70 15.17 6.60
CA ASP A 45 -2.85 16.04 6.86
C ASP A 45 -2.83 17.35 6.05
N HIS A 46 -1.64 17.83 5.68
CA HIS A 46 -1.48 19.00 4.80
C HIS A 46 -2.04 18.76 3.39
N ASP A 47 -2.01 17.51 2.91
CA ASP A 47 -2.49 17.14 1.57
C ASP A 47 -4.02 17.11 1.49
N ILE A 48 -4.74 17.28 2.60
CA ILE A 48 -6.20 17.50 2.60
C ILE A 48 -6.52 18.87 1.94
N GLY A 49 -5.58 19.82 1.98
CA GLY A 49 -5.71 21.10 1.31
C GLY A 49 -6.96 21.87 1.76
N PHE A 50 -7.79 22.28 0.82
CA PHE A 50 -9.08 22.94 1.07
C PHE A 50 -10.21 21.92 1.32
N PHE A 51 -9.98 20.93 2.16
CA PHE A 51 -10.94 19.88 2.49
C PHE A 51 -11.37 19.04 1.27
N ASP A 52 -10.37 18.61 0.47
CA ASP A 52 -10.61 17.69 -0.64
C ASP A 52 -11.16 16.37 -0.13
N SER A 53 -12.39 16.04 -0.51
CA SER A 53 -13.06 14.80 -0.11
C SER A 53 -12.33 13.54 -0.59
N ASN A 54 -11.52 13.62 -1.66
CA ASN A 54 -10.67 12.51 -2.09
C ASN A 54 -9.62 12.12 -1.05
N ALA A 55 -9.21 13.08 -0.20
CA ALA A 55 -8.27 12.85 0.91
C ALA A 55 -8.97 12.41 2.21
N ARG A 56 -10.31 12.23 2.20
CA ARG A 56 -11.03 11.67 3.35
C ARG A 56 -10.86 10.16 3.40
N LEU A 57 -9.94 9.73 4.23
CA LEU A 57 -9.56 8.33 4.43
C LEU A 57 -9.88 7.83 5.83
N SER A 58 -9.91 6.52 6.02
CA SER A 58 -10.03 5.86 7.34
C SER A 58 -9.01 4.72 7.43
N PRO A 59 -7.99 4.86 8.30
CA PRO A 59 -7.66 5.98 9.20
C PRO A 59 -7.47 7.31 8.47
N PRO A 60 -7.62 8.46 9.17
CA PRO A 60 -7.36 9.76 8.54
C PRO A 60 -5.86 9.96 8.26
N LEU A 61 -5.54 10.83 7.29
CA LEU A 61 -4.17 11.30 7.09
C LEU A 61 -3.64 11.97 8.37
N ARG A 62 -2.36 11.73 8.65
CA ARG A 62 -1.70 12.18 9.87
C ARG A 62 -0.56 13.15 9.55
N SER A 63 0.12 13.61 10.60
CA SER A 63 1.25 14.52 10.48
C SER A 63 2.42 13.93 9.71
N GLN A 64 3.33 14.79 9.25
CA GLN A 64 4.59 14.38 8.64
C GLN A 64 5.40 13.45 9.55
N ARG A 65 5.42 13.71 10.86
CA ARG A 65 6.09 12.84 11.84
C ARG A 65 5.55 11.41 11.81
N ASP A 66 4.23 11.27 11.68
CA ASP A 66 3.58 9.95 11.59
C ASP A 66 3.97 9.25 10.29
N ARG A 67 3.89 9.94 9.15
CA ARG A 67 4.32 9.42 7.85
C ARG A 67 5.77 8.92 7.90
N ASP A 68 6.68 9.74 8.43
CA ASP A 68 8.10 9.41 8.48
C ASP A 68 8.35 8.21 9.41
N ALA A 69 7.60 8.07 10.51
CA ALA A 69 7.66 6.89 11.39
C ALA A 69 7.16 5.61 10.70
N LEU A 70 6.10 5.68 9.87
CA LEU A 70 5.62 4.55 9.08
C LEU A 70 6.68 4.08 8.08
N ARG A 71 7.32 5.03 7.39
CA ARG A 71 8.41 4.78 6.43
C ARG A 71 9.61 4.12 7.11
N ALA A 72 10.05 4.66 8.25
CA ALA A 72 11.10 4.08 9.06
C ALA A 72 10.74 2.67 9.56
N GLY A 73 9.49 2.45 9.97
CA GLY A 73 9.00 1.14 10.40
C GLY A 73 9.01 0.06 9.31
N LEU A 74 8.84 0.44 8.04
CA LEU A 74 9.02 -0.47 6.90
C LEU A 74 10.49 -0.84 6.68
N LEU A 75 11.41 0.10 6.91
CA LEU A 75 12.84 -0.10 6.71
C LEU A 75 13.44 -0.97 7.81
N ASP A 76 13.06 -0.76 9.06
CA ASP A 76 13.57 -1.49 10.22
C ASP A 76 12.86 -2.83 10.48
N GLY A 77 11.81 -3.16 9.68
CA GLY A 77 11.05 -4.41 9.80
C GLY A 77 9.98 -4.40 10.90
N THR A 78 9.73 -3.26 11.54
CA THR A 78 8.59 -3.09 12.46
C THR A 78 7.26 -3.28 11.72
N VAL A 79 7.15 -2.73 10.49
CA VAL A 79 6.01 -2.93 9.58
C VAL A 79 6.34 -4.06 8.61
N ASP A 80 5.45 -5.04 8.52
CA ASP A 80 5.66 -6.26 7.75
C ASP A 80 5.28 -6.11 6.28
N ALA A 81 4.20 -5.40 5.97
CA ALA A 81 3.67 -5.30 4.61
C ALA A 81 3.09 -3.91 4.30
N ILE A 82 2.91 -3.65 3.00
CA ILE A 82 2.15 -2.50 2.49
C ILE A 82 0.86 -3.04 1.87
N CYS A 83 -0.28 -2.49 2.27
CA CYS A 83 -1.58 -2.80 1.65
C CYS A 83 -2.04 -1.64 0.74
N SER A 84 -2.94 -1.94 -0.20
CA SER A 84 -3.51 -0.92 -1.09
C SER A 84 -4.46 0.03 -0.39
N ASP A 85 -5.03 -0.40 0.73
CA ASP A 85 -6.14 0.28 1.41
C ASP A 85 -7.26 0.70 0.44
N HIS A 86 -7.58 -0.21 -0.50
CA HIS A 86 -8.56 0.01 -1.56
C HIS A 86 -9.97 -0.03 -0.98
N ALA A 87 -10.59 1.13 -0.87
CA ALA A 87 -11.96 1.32 -0.42
C ALA A 87 -12.65 2.30 -1.40
N PRO A 88 -13.08 1.81 -2.58
CA PRO A 88 -13.73 2.66 -3.57
C PRO A 88 -15.05 3.20 -3.02
N VAL A 89 -15.35 4.45 -3.36
CA VAL A 89 -16.54 5.18 -2.94
C VAL A 89 -17.24 5.69 -4.19
N ASP A 90 -18.55 5.68 -4.19
CA ASP A 90 -19.37 6.18 -5.29
C ASP A 90 -19.31 7.72 -5.40
N ASP A 91 -19.62 8.24 -6.59
CA ASP A 91 -19.49 9.66 -6.89
C ASP A 91 -20.38 10.54 -6.01
N ASP A 92 -21.64 10.16 -5.80
CA ASP A 92 -22.60 10.89 -4.99
C ASP A 92 -22.17 10.99 -3.50
N GLU A 93 -21.57 9.95 -2.97
CA GLU A 93 -21.03 9.97 -1.59
C GLU A 93 -19.69 10.73 -1.50
N LYS A 94 -18.89 10.75 -2.56
CA LYS A 94 -17.58 11.38 -2.56
C LYS A 94 -17.62 12.87 -2.90
N LEU A 95 -18.63 13.30 -3.63
CA LEU A 95 -18.84 14.71 -3.99
C LEU A 95 -19.49 15.54 -2.86
N MET A 96 -19.82 14.93 -1.75
CA MET A 96 -20.31 15.62 -0.56
C MET A 96 -19.20 16.49 0.07
N PRO A 97 -19.55 17.50 0.88
CA PRO A 97 -18.57 18.24 1.69
C PRO A 97 -17.71 17.29 2.50
N PHE A 98 -16.45 17.65 2.75
CA PHE A 98 -15.46 16.78 3.38
C PHE A 98 -15.97 16.05 4.64
N ALA A 99 -16.69 16.74 5.52
CA ALA A 99 -17.21 16.17 6.77
C ALA A 99 -18.30 15.10 6.55
N GLU A 100 -19.02 15.18 5.45
CA GLU A 100 -20.15 14.32 5.09
C GLU A 100 -19.76 13.24 4.08
N ALA A 101 -18.69 13.45 3.31
CA ALA A 101 -18.21 12.50 2.32
C ALA A 101 -17.82 11.16 2.97
N SER A 102 -18.12 10.05 2.32
CA SER A 102 -17.71 8.73 2.79
C SER A 102 -16.18 8.57 2.76
N PRO A 103 -15.56 8.00 3.81
CA PRO A 103 -14.14 7.76 3.85
C PRO A 103 -13.76 6.60 2.94
N GLY A 104 -12.66 6.73 2.22
CA GLY A 104 -12.12 5.69 1.34
C GLY A 104 -11.52 6.25 0.08
N ALA A 105 -10.75 5.44 -0.63
CA ALA A 105 -10.15 5.79 -1.91
C ALA A 105 -9.85 4.55 -2.75
N THR A 106 -9.84 4.73 -4.07
CA THR A 106 -9.30 3.74 -5.00
C THR A 106 -7.77 3.72 -4.86
N GLY A 107 -7.22 2.57 -4.51
CA GLY A 107 -5.79 2.39 -4.23
C GLY A 107 -5.18 1.13 -4.84
N LEU A 108 -5.98 0.15 -5.28
CA LEU A 108 -5.47 -1.16 -5.72
C LEU A 108 -4.50 -1.03 -6.90
N GLU A 109 -4.85 -0.23 -7.90
CA GLU A 109 -4.05 -0.01 -9.11
C GLU A 109 -2.84 0.88 -8.88
N LEU A 110 -2.79 1.58 -7.75
CA LEU A 110 -1.71 2.48 -7.37
C LEU A 110 -0.64 1.78 -6.51
N LEU A 111 -0.96 0.61 -5.94
CA LEU A 111 -0.14 -0.08 -4.94
C LEU A 111 1.31 -0.28 -5.42
N LEU A 112 1.51 -0.83 -6.61
CA LEU A 112 2.84 -1.06 -7.16
C LEU A 112 3.64 0.24 -7.29
N SER A 113 3.04 1.25 -7.92
CA SER A 113 3.67 2.55 -8.15
C SER A 113 4.03 3.26 -6.85
N LEU A 114 3.14 3.24 -5.87
CA LEU A 114 3.36 3.88 -4.56
C LEU A 114 4.41 3.13 -3.73
N ALA A 115 4.40 1.80 -3.75
CA ALA A 115 5.41 1.01 -3.06
C ALA A 115 6.82 1.24 -3.66
N LEU A 116 6.94 1.29 -4.98
CA LEU A 116 8.21 1.60 -5.66
C LEU A 116 8.68 3.02 -5.34
N LYS A 117 7.78 4.02 -5.41
CA LYS A 117 8.09 5.40 -5.07
C LYS A 117 8.62 5.52 -3.63
N TRP A 118 7.99 4.84 -2.66
CA TRP A 118 8.50 4.80 -1.28
C TRP A 118 9.93 4.26 -1.21
N ALA A 119 10.21 3.16 -1.90
CA ALA A 119 11.51 2.51 -1.82
C ALA A 119 12.62 3.29 -2.55
N GLU A 120 12.29 4.02 -3.63
CA GLU A 120 13.21 4.87 -4.38
C GLU A 120 13.65 6.12 -3.59
N GLU A 121 12.79 6.63 -2.72
CA GLU A 121 13.06 7.81 -1.89
C GLU A 121 13.99 7.50 -0.69
N ASP A 122 14.33 6.22 -0.46
CA ASP A 122 15.28 5.83 0.58
C ASP A 122 16.70 5.69 0.01
N ILE A 123 17.54 6.64 0.35
CA ILE A 123 18.90 6.81 -0.18
C ILE A 123 19.88 5.75 0.40
N ASP A 124 19.60 5.15 1.54
CA ASP A 124 20.52 4.27 2.29
C ASP A 124 20.35 2.77 1.95
N ALA A 125 19.63 2.44 0.89
CA ALA A 125 19.27 1.06 0.58
C ALA A 125 20.44 0.17 0.12
N LYS A 126 20.84 -0.79 0.95
CA LYS A 126 21.76 -1.89 0.56
C LYS A 126 21.14 -2.89 -0.43
N ALA A 127 19.82 -3.10 -0.37
CA ALA A 127 19.07 -3.85 -1.37
C ALA A 127 18.49 -2.86 -2.38
N GLY A 128 18.50 -3.19 -3.67
CA GLY A 128 17.91 -2.33 -4.69
C GLY A 128 16.45 -1.97 -4.33
N PRO A 129 16.02 -0.71 -4.58
CA PRO A 129 14.71 -0.20 -4.14
C PRO A 129 13.55 -1.04 -4.68
N VAL A 130 13.65 -1.54 -5.92
CA VAL A 130 12.63 -2.39 -6.54
C VAL A 130 12.41 -3.68 -5.73
N ALA A 131 13.48 -4.39 -5.37
CA ALA A 131 13.37 -5.65 -4.64
C ALA A 131 12.73 -5.45 -3.25
N ARG A 132 13.05 -4.32 -2.59
CA ARG A 132 12.46 -3.95 -1.29
C ARG A 132 10.97 -3.68 -1.41
N ALA A 133 10.57 -2.84 -2.36
CA ALA A 133 9.15 -2.53 -2.60
C ALA A 133 8.35 -3.81 -2.89
N LEU A 134 8.86 -4.64 -3.81
CA LEU A 134 8.21 -5.90 -4.18
C LEU A 134 8.09 -6.86 -3.00
N ALA A 135 9.11 -6.99 -2.16
CA ALA A 135 9.02 -7.85 -0.98
C ALA A 135 7.83 -7.47 -0.09
N LYS A 136 7.62 -6.18 0.17
CA LYS A 136 6.56 -5.67 1.05
C LYS A 136 5.14 -5.91 0.52
N ILE A 137 4.97 -6.04 -0.79
CA ILE A 137 3.66 -6.28 -1.42
C ILE A 137 3.50 -7.71 -1.97
N THR A 138 4.49 -8.59 -1.80
CA THR A 138 4.45 -9.98 -2.27
C THR A 138 4.83 -10.96 -1.15
N VAL A 139 6.12 -11.33 -1.04
CA VAL A 139 6.59 -12.40 -0.13
C VAL A 139 6.34 -12.07 1.34
N ASP A 140 6.49 -10.82 1.75
CA ASP A 140 6.25 -10.40 3.14
C ASP A 140 4.74 -10.40 3.44
N ALA A 141 3.92 -9.88 2.52
CA ALA A 141 2.45 -9.95 2.62
C ALA A 141 1.95 -11.41 2.65
N ALA A 142 2.49 -12.29 1.79
CA ALA A 142 2.18 -13.72 1.79
C ALA A 142 2.54 -14.38 3.12
N ARG A 143 3.70 -14.04 3.71
CA ARG A 143 4.12 -14.54 5.04
C ARG A 143 3.14 -14.10 6.14
N VAL A 144 2.70 -12.84 6.11
CA VAL A 144 1.66 -12.33 7.03
C VAL A 144 0.38 -13.16 6.91
N ALA A 145 -0.07 -13.42 5.69
CA ALA A 145 -1.29 -14.19 5.43
C ALA A 145 -1.13 -15.71 5.64
N GLY A 146 0.10 -16.20 5.82
CA GLY A 146 0.39 -17.63 5.93
C GLY A 146 0.23 -18.38 4.61
N LEU A 147 0.39 -17.70 3.47
CA LEU A 147 0.24 -18.26 2.13
C LEU A 147 1.59 -18.71 1.54
N PRO A 148 1.65 -19.82 0.81
CA PRO A 148 2.86 -20.28 0.11
C PRO A 148 3.03 -19.55 -1.24
N ALA A 149 2.94 -18.22 -1.26
CA ALA A 149 2.98 -17.37 -2.44
C ALA A 149 4.18 -16.40 -2.42
N GLY A 150 4.33 -15.59 -3.47
CA GLY A 150 5.38 -14.57 -3.59
C GLY A 150 6.74 -15.13 -3.99
N LYS A 151 6.81 -16.30 -4.64
CA LYS A 151 8.05 -16.97 -5.07
C LYS A 151 8.03 -17.24 -6.57
N LEU A 152 9.18 -17.03 -7.22
CA LEU A 152 9.44 -17.42 -8.60
C LEU A 152 10.35 -18.65 -8.58
N SER A 153 9.83 -19.82 -8.26
CA SER A 153 10.57 -21.07 -8.25
C SER A 153 9.88 -22.16 -9.08
N VAL A 154 10.66 -23.09 -9.60
CA VAL A 154 10.13 -24.24 -10.35
C VAL A 154 9.14 -25.01 -9.47
N GLY A 155 7.95 -25.30 -10.01
CA GLY A 155 6.88 -25.97 -9.27
C GLY A 155 5.94 -25.04 -8.50
N SER A 156 6.23 -23.72 -8.42
CA SER A 156 5.29 -22.75 -7.85
C SER A 156 4.14 -22.47 -8.82
N VAL A 157 2.99 -22.06 -8.24
CA VAL A 157 1.87 -21.55 -9.04
C VAL A 157 2.33 -20.33 -9.84
N ALA A 158 2.00 -20.28 -11.12
CA ALA A 158 2.35 -19.17 -12.00
C ALA A 158 1.37 -18.00 -11.82
N ASP A 159 1.48 -17.32 -10.68
CA ASP A 159 0.83 -16.03 -10.40
C ASP A 159 1.88 -14.93 -10.58
N LEU A 160 1.82 -14.24 -11.73
CA LEU A 160 2.87 -13.31 -12.16
C LEU A 160 2.30 -11.93 -12.45
N CYS A 161 3.03 -10.90 -12.03
CA CYS A 161 2.81 -9.53 -12.45
C CYS A 161 4.03 -9.06 -13.24
N ILE A 162 3.83 -8.71 -14.51
CA ILE A 162 4.85 -8.18 -15.41
C ILE A 162 4.62 -6.69 -15.53
N PHE A 163 5.62 -5.89 -15.20
CA PHE A 163 5.52 -4.44 -15.23
C PHE A 163 6.75 -3.79 -15.85
N ASP A 164 6.59 -2.59 -16.39
CA ASP A 164 7.66 -1.74 -16.86
C ASP A 164 8.00 -0.70 -15.78
N PRO A 165 9.18 -0.77 -15.14
CA PRO A 165 9.57 0.17 -14.08
C PRO A 165 9.88 1.56 -14.61
N ALA A 166 10.21 1.71 -15.90
CA ALA A 166 10.55 3.00 -16.51
C ALA A 166 9.31 3.77 -16.98
N ALA A 167 8.19 3.09 -17.17
CA ALA A 167 6.95 3.73 -17.61
C ALA A 167 6.50 4.82 -16.64
N ARG A 168 5.99 5.92 -17.19
CA ARG A 168 5.33 7.00 -16.44
C ARG A 168 3.87 7.06 -16.85
N TRP A 169 3.00 7.38 -15.91
CA TRP A 169 1.58 7.52 -16.20
C TRP A 169 0.92 8.50 -15.24
N LYS A 170 -0.06 9.21 -15.75
CA LYS A 170 -0.86 10.14 -14.95
C LYS A 170 -2.06 9.41 -14.37
N VAL A 171 -2.31 9.60 -13.09
CA VAL A 171 -3.50 9.08 -12.42
C VAL A 171 -4.71 9.90 -12.84
N GLU A 172 -5.50 9.36 -13.73
CA GLU A 172 -6.74 9.97 -14.24
C GLU A 172 -7.86 8.94 -14.13
N ALA A 173 -9.10 9.40 -13.95
CA ALA A 173 -10.28 8.52 -13.82
C ALA A 173 -10.36 7.47 -14.95
N LYS A 174 -10.09 7.89 -16.21
CA LYS A 174 -10.08 7.00 -17.38
C LYS A 174 -8.95 5.95 -17.37
N ALA A 175 -7.89 6.17 -16.60
CA ALA A 175 -6.75 5.24 -16.51
C ALA A 175 -6.94 4.15 -15.45
N LEU A 176 -7.96 4.28 -14.59
CA LEU A 176 -8.31 3.34 -13.54
C LEU A 176 -9.35 2.33 -14.04
N ALA A 177 -9.12 1.04 -13.77
CA ALA A 177 -10.06 -0.04 -14.09
C ALA A 177 -11.19 -0.13 -13.05
N SER A 178 -10.90 0.19 -11.78
CA SER A 178 -11.88 0.23 -10.68
C SER A 178 -13.08 1.10 -11.05
N GLN A 179 -14.28 0.73 -10.62
CA GLN A 179 -15.47 1.55 -10.84
C GLN A 179 -15.41 2.86 -10.06
N GLY A 180 -15.11 2.83 -8.78
CA GLY A 180 -14.81 4.03 -8.00
C GLY A 180 -13.53 4.68 -8.50
N LYS A 181 -13.60 5.98 -8.85
CA LYS A 181 -12.49 6.72 -9.47
C LYS A 181 -11.80 7.69 -8.52
N HIS A 182 -12.31 7.79 -7.31
CA HIS A 182 -11.84 8.75 -6.31
C HIS A 182 -10.57 8.28 -5.61
N THR A 183 -9.55 9.10 -5.68
CA THR A 183 -8.26 8.88 -4.98
C THR A 183 -7.57 10.23 -4.78
N PRO A 184 -6.88 10.45 -3.64
CA PRO A 184 -6.11 11.67 -3.41
C PRO A 184 -4.92 11.84 -4.36
N PHE A 185 -4.62 10.82 -5.17
CA PHE A 185 -3.56 10.87 -6.17
C PHE A 185 -4.03 11.30 -7.56
N LEU A 186 -5.28 11.71 -7.74
CA LEU A 186 -5.73 12.23 -9.04
C LEU A 186 -4.83 13.38 -9.52
N GLY A 187 -4.38 13.27 -10.77
CA GLY A 187 -3.47 14.23 -11.38
C GLY A 187 -1.98 13.98 -11.13
N TYR A 188 -1.62 13.11 -10.19
CA TYR A 188 -0.22 12.74 -9.94
C TYR A 188 0.36 11.93 -11.11
N GLU A 189 1.64 12.16 -11.39
CA GLU A 189 2.42 11.31 -12.27
C GLU A 189 3.16 10.26 -11.45
N LEU A 190 2.91 8.99 -11.74
CA LEU A 190 3.51 7.85 -11.06
C LEU A 190 4.40 7.04 -11.99
N GLY A 191 5.45 6.45 -11.40
CA GLY A 191 6.32 5.48 -12.06
C GLY A 191 5.74 4.09 -12.06
N ALA A 192 6.30 3.24 -12.93
CA ALA A 192 5.99 1.84 -13.11
C ALA A 192 4.55 1.56 -13.58
N ARG A 193 4.43 0.66 -14.52
CA ARG A 193 3.11 0.28 -15.02
C ARG A 193 3.00 -1.21 -15.28
N VAL A 194 1.91 -1.83 -14.81
CA VAL A 194 1.62 -3.23 -15.09
C VAL A 194 1.34 -3.40 -16.59
N MET A 195 2.03 -4.34 -17.21
CA MET A 195 1.90 -4.70 -18.62
C MET A 195 1.08 -5.97 -18.80
N ALA A 196 1.25 -6.96 -17.91
CA ALA A 196 0.46 -8.17 -17.95
C ALA A 196 0.32 -8.78 -16.54
N THR A 197 -0.77 -9.51 -16.33
CA THR A 197 -1.00 -10.30 -15.13
C THR A 197 -1.37 -11.73 -15.53
N VAL A 198 -0.70 -12.70 -14.94
CA VAL A 198 -0.97 -14.13 -15.12
C VAL A 198 -1.47 -14.67 -13.79
N VAL A 199 -2.56 -15.41 -13.80
CA VAL A 199 -3.16 -16.06 -12.63
C VAL A 199 -3.29 -17.55 -12.91
N SER A 200 -2.68 -18.36 -12.07
CA SER A 200 -2.66 -19.83 -12.23
C SER A 200 -2.24 -20.27 -13.65
N GLY A 201 -1.24 -19.58 -14.22
CA GLY A 201 -0.73 -19.86 -15.57
C GLY A 201 -1.60 -19.32 -16.73
N ARG A 202 -2.68 -18.60 -16.44
CA ARG A 202 -3.56 -18.00 -17.46
C ARG A 202 -3.38 -16.49 -17.51
N LEU A 203 -3.27 -15.95 -18.72
CA LEU A 203 -3.25 -14.50 -18.92
C LEU A 203 -4.59 -13.90 -18.50
N ALA A 204 -4.57 -13.13 -17.41
CA ALA A 204 -5.75 -12.46 -16.86
C ALA A 204 -5.86 -11.01 -17.32
N TYR A 205 -4.74 -10.36 -17.59
CA TYR A 205 -4.69 -8.98 -18.06
C TYR A 205 -3.52 -8.79 -19.02
N LEU A 206 -3.75 -8.08 -20.11
CA LEU A 206 -2.73 -7.60 -21.05
C LEU A 206 -3.05 -6.15 -21.40
N ARG A 207 -2.08 -5.28 -21.19
CA ARG A 207 -2.22 -3.88 -21.52
C ARG A 207 -2.25 -3.65 -23.03
N GLY A 208 -3.28 -2.95 -23.51
CA GLY A 208 -3.42 -2.62 -24.93
C GLY A 208 -4.05 -3.73 -25.80
N ALA A 209 -4.55 -4.82 -25.15
CA ALA A 209 -5.32 -5.86 -25.82
C ALA A 209 -6.82 -5.53 -25.84
#